data_54f0d06b0cc49dd51f90be6415ded2eb
#
_entry.id   54f0d06b0cc49dd51f90be6415ded2eb
#
_cell.length_a   1.000
_cell.length_b   1.000
_cell.length_c   1.000
_cell.angle_alpha   90.00
_cell.angle_beta   90.00
_cell.angle_gamma   90.00
#
_symmetry.space_group_name_H-M   'P 1'
#
loop_
_entity.id
_entity.type
_entity.pdbx_description
1 polymer ?
#
loop_
_entity_poly.entity_id
_entity_poly.type
_entity_poly.pdbx_seq_one_letter_code
_entity_poly.pdbx_strand_id
1 'polypeptide(L)'
;VGTLSASVSITADAVNNLSDASSSIISLLGFKLASRPADEEHPYGHGRYEYLSGLMVAVLIMVIGVELFKSSLDKVLHPSAVEFSWVTVGVLAFSILLKTWMALFNTKTGKMINSNTLIATAADSRNDVITTGAVLVAAILSHFVGFELDGWMGLGVAVFILYSGF
;
A
#
# COMPACT_ATOMS: atom_id res chain seq x y z
N VAL A 1 8.30 12.97 1.01
CA VAL A 1 9.69 12.47 0.98
C VAL A 1 9.99 11.94 -0.42
N GLY A 2 9.22 11.00 -0.98
CA GLY A 2 9.43 10.46 -2.33
C GLY A 2 9.47 11.52 -3.42
N THR A 3 8.57 12.48 -3.38
CA THR A 3 8.53 13.62 -4.34
C THR A 3 9.73 14.57 -4.17
N LEU A 4 10.23 14.74 -2.95
CA LEU A 4 11.41 15.58 -2.66
C LEU A 4 12.72 14.92 -3.12
N SER A 5 12.78 13.57 -3.09
CA SER A 5 13.94 12.81 -3.55
C SER A 5 13.85 12.39 -5.03
N ALA A 6 12.80 12.81 -5.74
CA ALA A 6 12.52 12.39 -7.12
C ALA A 6 12.55 10.86 -7.33
N SER A 7 12.30 10.07 -6.27
CA SER A 7 12.25 8.61 -6.33
C SER A 7 10.83 8.12 -6.57
N VAL A 8 10.65 7.37 -7.65
CA VAL A 8 9.36 6.78 -8.01
C VAL A 8 9.03 5.59 -7.11
N SER A 9 10.02 4.76 -6.76
CA SER A 9 9.81 3.61 -5.88
C SER A 9 9.38 4.02 -4.46
N ILE A 10 9.99 5.07 -3.90
CA ILE A 10 9.61 5.63 -2.59
C ILE A 10 8.23 6.28 -2.65
N THR A 11 7.92 6.97 -3.76
CA THR A 11 6.58 7.54 -3.97
C THR A 11 5.54 6.43 -4.09
N ALA A 12 5.85 5.34 -4.82
CA ALA A 12 5.00 4.17 -4.97
C ALA A 12 4.68 3.53 -3.60
N ASP A 13 5.70 3.31 -2.75
CA ASP A 13 5.51 2.77 -1.40
C ASP A 13 4.65 3.70 -0.51
N ALA A 14 4.88 5.01 -0.57
CA ALA A 14 4.10 5.99 0.18
C ALA A 14 2.63 6.04 -0.29
N VAL A 15 2.39 5.94 -1.60
CA VAL A 15 1.03 5.92 -2.18
C VAL A 15 0.34 4.60 -1.86
N ASN A 16 1.05 3.47 -1.87
CA ASN A 16 0.51 2.18 -1.42
C ASN A 16 0.04 2.27 0.04
N ASN A 17 0.88 2.79 0.94
CA ASN A 17 0.51 2.97 2.35
C ASN A 17 -0.69 3.91 2.55
N LEU A 18 -0.79 4.97 1.74
CA LEU A 18 -1.95 5.88 1.77
C LEU A 18 -3.21 5.20 1.23
N SER A 19 -3.07 4.36 0.19
CA SER A 19 -4.15 3.56 -0.36
C SER A 19 -4.72 2.59 0.68
N ASP A 20 -3.84 1.88 1.42
CA ASP A 20 -4.23 0.96 2.48
C ASP A 20 -5.02 1.66 3.60
N ALA A 21 -4.54 2.85 4.02
CA ALA A 21 -5.25 3.67 5.00
C ALA A 21 -6.62 4.15 4.48
N SER A 22 -6.68 4.60 3.22
CA SER A 22 -7.92 5.06 2.58
C SER A 22 -8.92 3.91 2.40
N SER A 23 -8.44 2.75 1.96
CA SER A 23 -9.23 1.53 1.82
C SER A 23 -9.83 1.08 3.14
N SER A 24 -9.06 1.15 4.22
CA SER A 24 -9.52 0.82 5.57
C SER A 24 -10.64 1.76 6.03
N ILE A 25 -10.52 3.06 5.77
CA ILE A 25 -11.56 4.06 6.11
C ILE A 25 -12.83 3.80 5.29
N ILE A 26 -12.71 3.59 3.98
CA ILE A 26 -13.85 3.32 3.09
C ILE A 26 -14.56 2.03 3.53
N SER A 27 -13.81 0.98 3.84
CA SER A 27 -14.36 -0.30 4.31
C SER A 27 -15.09 -0.15 5.63
N LEU A 28 -14.53 0.57 6.62
CA LEU A 28 -15.19 0.84 7.90
C LEU A 28 -16.49 1.60 7.72
N LEU A 29 -16.51 2.62 6.85
CA LEU A 29 -17.73 3.37 6.52
C LEU A 29 -18.75 2.49 5.81
N GLY A 30 -18.32 1.66 4.87
CA GLY A 30 -19.16 0.69 4.16
C GLY A 30 -19.83 -0.30 5.11
N PHE A 31 -19.07 -0.92 6.01
CA PHE A 31 -19.61 -1.82 7.03
C PHE A 31 -20.57 -1.12 7.99
N LYS A 32 -20.25 0.11 8.42
CA LYS A 32 -21.12 0.90 9.28
C LYS A 32 -22.45 1.25 8.60
N LEU A 33 -22.43 1.53 7.30
CA LEU A 33 -23.64 1.80 6.53
C LEU A 33 -24.43 0.50 6.25
N ALA A 34 -23.72 -0.57 5.89
CA ALA A 34 -24.32 -1.87 5.63
C ALA A 34 -25.01 -2.50 6.85
N SER A 35 -24.52 -2.20 8.07
CA SER A 35 -25.08 -2.69 9.33
C SER A 35 -26.36 -1.97 9.78
N ARG A 36 -26.84 -0.95 9.05
CA ARG A 36 -28.08 -0.28 9.37
C ARG A 36 -29.28 -1.20 9.08
N PRO A 37 -30.30 -1.21 9.96
CA PRO A 37 -31.52 -1.98 9.73
C PRO A 37 -32.27 -1.48 8.50
N ALA A 38 -33.19 -2.29 8.01
CA ALA A 38 -34.11 -1.89 6.95
C ALA A 38 -34.95 -0.69 7.38
N ASP A 39 -35.19 0.23 6.46
CA ASP A 39 -36.03 1.41 6.60
C ASP A 39 -37.06 1.47 5.46
N GLU A 40 -37.91 2.52 5.44
CA GLU A 40 -38.97 2.67 4.45
C GLU A 40 -38.42 2.82 3.02
N GLU A 41 -37.21 3.42 2.87
CA GLU A 41 -36.55 3.61 1.57
C GLU A 41 -35.77 2.37 1.13
N HIS A 42 -35.33 1.54 2.09
CA HIS A 42 -34.53 0.33 1.87
C HIS A 42 -35.12 -0.88 2.58
N PRO A 43 -36.28 -1.42 2.11
CA PRO A 43 -36.99 -2.52 2.76
C PRO A 43 -36.18 -3.81 2.91
N TYR A 44 -35.16 -4.01 2.04
CA TYR A 44 -34.26 -5.18 2.05
C TYR A 44 -32.97 -4.93 2.85
N GLY A 45 -32.89 -3.79 3.58
CA GLY A 45 -31.70 -3.42 4.33
C GLY A 45 -30.58 -2.80 3.47
N HIS A 46 -29.48 -2.48 4.14
CA HIS A 46 -28.38 -1.70 3.59
C HIS A 46 -27.14 -2.54 3.19
N GLY A 47 -27.24 -3.85 3.14
CA GLY A 47 -26.13 -4.77 2.85
C GLY A 47 -25.36 -4.50 1.55
N ARG A 48 -25.99 -3.83 0.56
CA ARG A 48 -25.35 -3.47 -0.70
C ARG A 48 -24.23 -2.44 -0.54
N TYR A 49 -24.20 -1.66 0.54
CA TYR A 49 -23.12 -0.69 0.79
C TYR A 49 -21.76 -1.36 1.02
N GLU A 50 -21.73 -2.60 1.50
CA GLU A 50 -20.51 -3.38 1.61
C GLU A 50 -19.88 -3.64 0.24
N TYR A 51 -20.67 -4.09 -0.73
CA TYR A 51 -20.20 -4.32 -2.11
C TYR A 51 -19.79 -3.04 -2.82
N LEU A 52 -20.53 -1.94 -2.61
CA LEU A 52 -20.18 -0.64 -3.17
C LEU A 52 -18.86 -0.09 -2.60
N SER A 53 -18.64 -0.24 -1.30
CA SER A 53 -17.38 0.17 -0.68
C SER A 53 -16.21 -0.68 -1.18
N GLY A 54 -16.37 -1.99 -1.32
CA GLY A 54 -15.37 -2.86 -1.93
C GLY A 54 -15.03 -2.48 -3.36
N LEU A 55 -16.05 -2.17 -4.18
CA LEU A 55 -15.86 -1.70 -5.55
C LEU A 55 -15.10 -0.36 -5.59
N MET A 56 -15.44 0.59 -4.72
CA MET A 56 -14.75 1.87 -4.64
C MET A 56 -13.27 1.69 -4.27
N VAL A 57 -12.96 0.82 -3.33
CA VAL A 57 -11.58 0.48 -2.95
C VAL A 57 -10.84 -0.14 -4.13
N ALA A 58 -11.43 -1.11 -4.83
CA ALA A 58 -10.80 -1.75 -5.98
C ALA A 58 -10.50 -0.74 -7.10
N VAL A 59 -11.45 0.13 -7.43
CA VAL A 59 -11.26 1.19 -8.44
C VAL A 59 -10.13 2.15 -8.03
N LEU A 60 -10.09 2.56 -6.76
CA LEU A 60 -9.05 3.45 -6.24
C LEU A 60 -7.65 2.81 -6.38
N ILE A 61 -7.51 1.54 -5.98
CA ILE A 61 -6.26 0.79 -6.10
C ILE A 61 -5.84 0.67 -7.57
N MET A 62 -6.77 0.36 -8.47
CA MET A 62 -6.49 0.25 -9.90
C MET A 62 -6.01 1.57 -10.51
N VAL A 63 -6.67 2.69 -10.20
CA VAL A 63 -6.26 4.03 -10.69
C VAL A 63 -4.85 4.37 -10.23
N ILE A 64 -4.57 4.18 -8.94
CA ILE A 64 -3.25 4.43 -8.35
C ILE A 64 -2.19 3.51 -8.98
N GLY A 65 -2.47 2.22 -9.14
CA GLY A 65 -1.56 1.27 -9.74
C GLY A 65 -1.20 1.61 -11.18
N VAL A 66 -2.19 2.04 -11.99
CA VAL A 66 -1.96 2.49 -13.38
C VAL A 66 -1.09 3.76 -13.42
N GLU A 67 -1.33 4.70 -12.52
CA GLU A 67 -0.57 5.96 -12.47
C GLU A 67 0.89 5.72 -12.07
N LEU A 68 1.11 4.87 -11.07
CA LEU A 68 2.45 4.43 -10.66
C LEU A 68 3.16 3.64 -11.75
N PHE A 69 2.44 2.77 -12.47
CA PHE A 69 3.01 2.02 -13.58
C PHE A 69 3.51 2.96 -14.69
N LYS A 70 2.71 3.96 -15.08
CA LYS A 70 3.10 4.97 -16.06
C LYS A 70 4.33 5.77 -15.63
N SER A 71 4.32 6.26 -14.38
CA SER A 71 5.45 7.01 -13.81
C SER A 71 6.73 6.17 -13.75
N SER A 72 6.60 4.91 -13.37
CA SER A 72 7.75 3.99 -13.30
C SER A 72 8.29 3.67 -14.68
N LEU A 73 7.41 3.46 -15.65
CA LEU A 73 7.81 3.21 -17.04
C LEU A 73 8.52 4.41 -17.63
N ASP A 74 8.00 5.61 -17.41
CA ASP A 74 8.65 6.85 -17.86
C ASP A 74 10.05 7.00 -17.25
N LYS A 75 10.21 6.68 -15.95
CA LYS A 75 11.51 6.70 -15.27
C LYS A 75 12.50 5.65 -15.80
N VAL A 76 12.00 4.50 -16.26
CA VAL A 76 12.85 3.48 -16.92
C VAL A 76 13.30 3.95 -18.29
N LEU A 77 12.43 4.63 -19.05
CA LEU A 77 12.73 5.13 -20.38
C LEU A 77 13.59 6.41 -20.36
N HIS A 78 13.38 7.26 -19.37
CA HIS A 78 14.09 8.52 -19.17
C HIS A 78 14.72 8.55 -17.76
N PRO A 79 15.83 7.84 -17.54
CA PRO A 79 16.47 7.75 -16.25
C PRO A 79 16.84 9.13 -15.72
N SER A 80 16.48 9.40 -14.47
CA SER A 80 16.85 10.63 -13.77
C SER A 80 17.42 10.30 -12.39
N ALA A 81 18.53 10.94 -12.03
CA ALA A 81 19.20 10.68 -10.77
C ALA A 81 18.24 10.89 -9.58
N VAL A 82 18.22 9.92 -8.67
CA VAL A 82 17.47 10.00 -7.42
C VAL A 82 18.34 10.75 -6.40
N GLU A 83 17.78 11.80 -5.82
CA GLU A 83 18.45 12.48 -4.70
C GLU A 83 18.42 11.58 -3.45
N PHE A 84 19.55 10.99 -3.13
CA PHE A 84 19.70 10.20 -1.91
C PHE A 84 19.58 11.11 -0.68
N SER A 85 18.70 10.75 0.24
CA SER A 85 18.52 11.48 1.50
C SER A 85 18.49 10.51 2.69
N TRP A 86 19.32 10.78 3.69
CA TRP A 86 19.28 10.04 4.96
C TRP A 86 17.92 10.15 5.68
N VAL A 87 17.20 11.26 5.45
CA VAL A 87 15.83 11.42 5.97
C VAL A 87 14.90 10.38 5.36
N THR A 88 15.02 10.13 4.07
CA THR A 88 14.25 9.11 3.36
C THR A 88 14.53 7.71 3.92
N VAL A 89 15.80 7.37 4.11
CA VAL A 89 16.21 6.08 4.71
C VAL A 89 15.62 5.95 6.11
N GLY A 90 15.68 7.00 6.91
CA GLY A 90 15.09 7.02 8.26
C GLY A 90 13.59 6.81 8.28
N VAL A 91 12.85 7.45 7.36
CA VAL A 91 11.39 7.29 7.24
C VAL A 91 11.02 5.88 6.81
N LEU A 92 11.70 5.30 5.81
CA LEU A 92 11.45 3.93 5.36
C LEU A 92 11.78 2.91 6.46
N ALA A 93 12.91 3.07 7.15
CA ALA A 93 13.28 2.20 8.26
C ALA A 93 12.27 2.26 9.41
N PHE A 94 11.78 3.46 9.75
CA PHE A 94 10.73 3.63 10.75
C PHE A 94 9.41 2.97 10.32
N SER A 95 9.02 3.11 9.05
CA SER A 95 7.84 2.44 8.48
C SER A 95 7.95 0.92 8.59
N ILE A 96 9.10 0.33 8.24
CA ILE A 96 9.36 -1.11 8.37
C ILE A 96 9.23 -1.56 9.82
N LEU A 97 9.81 -0.83 10.77
CA LEU A 97 9.72 -1.16 12.20
C LEU A 97 8.26 -1.16 12.68
N LEU A 98 7.51 -0.12 12.31
CA LEU A 98 6.11 0.03 12.71
C LEU A 98 5.24 -1.09 12.13
N LYS A 99 5.39 -1.39 10.84
CA LYS A 99 4.65 -2.47 10.16
C LYS A 99 5.04 -3.85 10.67
N THR A 100 6.31 -4.07 10.99
CA THR A 100 6.77 -5.33 11.62
C THR A 100 6.12 -5.51 12.99
N TRP A 101 6.09 -4.44 13.80
CA TRP A 101 5.41 -4.47 15.09
C TRP A 101 3.90 -4.77 14.93
N MET A 102 3.23 -4.13 13.98
CA MET A 102 1.81 -4.39 13.67
C MET A 102 1.58 -5.83 13.23
N ALA A 103 2.43 -6.37 12.36
CA ALA A 103 2.35 -7.75 11.90
C ALA A 103 2.49 -8.75 13.05
N LEU A 104 3.44 -8.55 13.95
CA LEU A 104 3.65 -9.39 15.13
C LEU A 104 2.48 -9.28 16.11
N PHE A 105 2.01 -8.08 16.39
CA PHE A 105 0.88 -7.82 17.27
C PHE A 105 -0.41 -8.49 16.74
N ASN A 106 -0.75 -8.25 15.48
CA ASN A 106 -1.94 -8.82 14.85
C ASN A 106 -1.87 -10.35 14.75
N THR A 107 -0.68 -10.91 14.47
CA THR A 107 -0.49 -12.37 14.45
C THR A 107 -0.74 -12.97 15.84
N LYS A 108 -0.16 -12.38 16.89
CA LYS A 108 -0.31 -12.86 18.26
C LYS A 108 -1.77 -12.76 18.73
N THR A 109 -2.37 -11.59 18.56
CA THR A 109 -3.76 -11.34 18.98
C THR A 109 -4.74 -12.17 18.14
N GLY A 110 -4.56 -12.25 16.82
CA GLY A 110 -5.40 -13.05 15.93
C GLY A 110 -5.42 -14.52 16.28
N LYS A 111 -4.25 -15.10 16.66
CA LYS A 111 -4.18 -16.47 17.16
C LYS A 111 -4.85 -16.66 18.51
N MET A 112 -4.74 -15.68 19.43
CA MET A 112 -5.35 -15.76 20.75
C MET A 112 -6.89 -15.75 20.73
N ILE A 113 -7.50 -14.97 19.82
CA ILE A 113 -8.95 -14.85 19.71
C ILE A 113 -9.54 -15.60 18.50
N ASN A 114 -8.73 -16.41 17.80
CA ASN A 114 -9.10 -17.16 16.60
C ASN A 114 -9.74 -16.26 15.51
N SER A 115 -9.19 -15.04 15.32
CA SER A 115 -9.68 -14.09 14.32
C SER A 115 -8.91 -14.23 13.01
N ASN A 116 -9.56 -14.76 11.98
CA ASN A 116 -9.00 -14.86 10.62
C ASN A 116 -8.73 -13.47 10.01
N THR A 117 -9.53 -12.47 10.35
CA THR A 117 -9.34 -11.08 9.89
C THR A 117 -8.02 -10.51 10.40
N LEU A 118 -7.70 -10.67 11.68
CA LEU A 118 -6.43 -10.19 12.24
C LEU A 118 -5.23 -10.94 11.65
N ILE A 119 -5.38 -12.25 11.37
CA ILE A 119 -4.34 -13.04 10.72
C ILE A 119 -4.11 -12.57 9.28
N ALA A 120 -5.18 -12.26 8.54
CA ALA A 120 -5.09 -11.69 7.19
C ALA A 120 -4.41 -10.30 7.21
N THR A 121 -4.80 -9.41 8.12
CA THR A 121 -4.16 -8.10 8.30
C THR A 121 -2.67 -8.22 8.67
N ALA A 122 -2.31 -9.24 9.45
CA ALA A 122 -0.92 -9.52 9.77
C ALA A 122 -0.11 -9.98 8.55
N ALA A 123 -0.72 -10.78 7.67
CA ALA A 123 -0.09 -11.23 6.42
C ALA A 123 0.13 -10.04 5.47
N ASP A 124 -0.85 -9.16 5.36
CA ASP A 124 -0.77 -7.92 4.59
C ASP A 124 0.36 -7.01 5.09
N SER A 125 0.40 -6.74 6.39
CA SER A 125 1.50 -5.96 7.01
C SER A 125 2.89 -6.59 6.78
N ARG A 126 2.99 -7.91 6.69
CA ARG A 126 4.25 -8.60 6.36
C ARG A 126 4.65 -8.40 4.89
N ASN A 127 3.70 -8.45 3.98
CA ASN A 127 3.94 -8.17 2.56
C ASN A 127 4.44 -6.74 2.38
N ASP A 128 3.85 -5.79 3.09
CA ASP A 128 4.27 -4.40 3.11
C ASP A 128 5.71 -4.21 3.64
N VAL A 129 6.10 -4.95 4.68
CA VAL A 129 7.49 -4.94 5.18
C VAL A 129 8.45 -5.42 4.09
N ILE A 130 8.07 -6.44 3.32
CA ILE A 130 8.91 -6.98 2.24
C ILE A 130 9.04 -5.95 1.11
N THR A 131 7.94 -5.34 0.68
CA THR A 131 7.96 -4.33 -0.40
C THR A 131 8.71 -3.08 0.00
N THR A 132 8.44 -2.50 1.18
CA THR A 132 9.16 -1.33 1.71
C THR A 132 10.64 -1.65 1.95
N GLY A 133 10.96 -2.88 2.40
CA GLY A 133 12.33 -3.35 2.55
C GLY A 133 13.07 -3.43 1.22
N ALA A 134 12.43 -3.93 0.17
CA ALA A 134 13.00 -3.96 -1.17
C ALA A 134 13.27 -2.54 -1.71
N VAL A 135 12.34 -1.60 -1.50
CA VAL A 135 12.51 -0.18 -1.87
C VAL A 135 13.69 0.45 -1.11
N LEU A 136 13.83 0.16 0.19
CA LEU A 136 14.94 0.65 1.01
C LEU A 136 16.30 0.13 0.50
N VAL A 137 16.37 -1.18 0.23
CA VAL A 137 17.58 -1.81 -0.30
C VAL A 137 17.93 -1.22 -1.68
N ALA A 138 16.95 -1.03 -2.56
CA ALA A 138 17.15 -0.41 -3.87
C ALA A 138 17.67 1.03 -3.75
N ALA A 139 17.13 1.83 -2.82
CA ALA A 139 17.59 3.20 -2.59
C ALA A 139 19.04 3.25 -2.12
N ILE A 140 19.44 2.32 -1.22
CA ILE A 140 20.81 2.22 -0.73
C ILE A 140 21.75 1.74 -1.86
N LEU A 141 21.37 0.68 -2.58
CA LEU A 141 22.20 0.15 -3.67
C LEU A 141 22.38 1.17 -4.80
N SER A 142 21.34 1.91 -5.17
CA SER A 142 21.41 2.98 -6.16
C SER A 142 22.46 4.05 -5.79
N HIS A 143 22.55 4.37 -4.51
CA HIS A 143 23.54 5.33 -4.01
C HIS A 143 25.00 4.83 -4.15
N PHE A 144 25.25 3.54 -3.87
CA PHE A 144 26.61 2.99 -3.88
C PHE A 144 27.08 2.50 -5.25
N VAL A 145 26.16 1.97 -6.06
CA VAL A 145 26.51 1.34 -7.35
C VAL A 145 26.33 2.29 -8.53
N GLY A 146 25.64 3.43 -8.33
CA GLY A 146 25.35 4.39 -9.41
C GLY A 146 24.43 3.84 -10.50
N PHE A 147 23.79 2.70 -10.27
CA PHE A 147 22.83 2.10 -11.20
C PHE A 147 21.42 2.50 -10.83
N GLU A 148 20.66 3.00 -11.78
CA GLU A 148 19.31 3.52 -11.54
C GLU A 148 18.28 2.38 -11.46
N LEU A 149 18.22 1.72 -10.30
CA LEU A 149 17.26 0.64 -10.01
C LEU A 149 15.85 1.18 -9.67
N ASP A 150 15.74 2.48 -9.37
CA ASP A 150 14.50 3.10 -8.87
C ASP A 150 13.30 2.89 -9.79
N GLY A 151 13.46 3.12 -11.09
CA GLY A 151 12.40 2.91 -12.08
C GLY A 151 11.92 1.45 -12.16
N TRP A 152 12.86 0.50 -12.11
CA TRP A 152 12.56 -0.93 -12.15
C TRP A 152 11.86 -1.41 -10.90
N MET A 153 12.29 -0.93 -9.73
CA MET A 153 11.65 -1.23 -8.45
C MET A 153 10.26 -0.61 -8.37
N GLY A 154 10.10 0.65 -8.81
CA GLY A 154 8.79 1.29 -8.91
C GLY A 154 7.82 0.51 -9.80
N LEU A 155 8.32 -0.02 -10.91
CA LEU A 155 7.54 -0.83 -11.85
C LEU A 155 7.10 -2.17 -11.20
N GLY A 156 8.00 -2.82 -10.47
CA GLY A 156 7.68 -4.03 -9.69
C GLY A 156 6.59 -3.79 -8.65
N VAL A 157 6.69 -2.69 -7.90
CA VAL A 157 5.68 -2.30 -6.90
C VAL A 157 4.34 -1.96 -7.58
N ALA A 158 4.35 -1.23 -8.69
CA ALA A 158 3.13 -0.89 -9.43
C ALA A 158 2.40 -2.14 -9.96
N VAL A 159 3.14 -3.11 -10.50
CA VAL A 159 2.57 -4.40 -10.94
C VAL A 159 1.99 -5.16 -9.76
N PHE A 160 2.68 -5.17 -8.61
CA PHE A 160 2.17 -5.82 -7.39
C PHE A 160 0.86 -5.17 -6.90
N ILE A 161 0.78 -3.82 -6.90
CA ILE A 161 -0.43 -3.07 -6.53
C ILE A 161 -1.58 -3.41 -7.49
N LEU A 162 -1.33 -3.41 -8.80
CA LEU A 162 -2.34 -3.78 -9.80
C LEU A 162 -2.84 -5.22 -9.60
N TYR A 163 -1.94 -6.15 -9.31
CA TYR A 163 -2.31 -7.54 -9.04
C TYR A 163 -3.15 -7.69 -7.77
N SER A 164 -2.85 -6.93 -6.72
CA SER A 164 -3.61 -6.98 -5.46
C SER A 164 -4.98 -6.31 -5.55
N GLY A 165 -5.16 -5.37 -6.49
CA GLY A 165 -6.43 -4.69 -6.72
C GLY A 165 -7.41 -5.45 -7.63
N PHE A 166 -6.93 -6.54 -8.28
CA PHE A 166 -7.74 -7.39 -9.16
C PHE A 166 -8.23 -8.63 -8.41
#